data_32915487cef66e76d8a0dca37e67d11d
#
_entry.id   32915487cef66e76d8a0dca37e67d11d
#
_cell.length_a   1.000
_cell.length_b   1.000
_cell.length_c   1.000
_cell.angle_alpha   90.00
_cell.angle_beta   90.00
_cell.angle_gamma   90.00
#
_symmetry.space_group_name_H-M   'P 1'
#
loop_
_entity.id
_entity.type
_entity.pdbx_description
1 polymer ?
#
loop_
_entity_poly.entity_id
_entity_poly.type
_entity_poly.pdbx_seq_one_letter_code
_entity_poly.pdbx_strand_id
1 'polypeptide(L)'
;HPQELSDEVLYAIDQHVMKGGQAIVFLDPNADSLVTRSPQGAMIPAGMGSDLEVLLSAWGVEYQDDKVLADNELALRVRMSQNGRPMPHLGMVGVPREYFDQEDIITSRLETVNFASAGVLSQSDGATTTFEPLIRSSYDAMLMDAALVENMTDPSILFDEFQSQGTSYV
;
A
#
# COMPACT_ATOMS: atom_id res chain seq x y z
N HIS A 1 11.33 -1.52 0.15
CA HIS A 1 10.66 -0.93 -1.02
C HIS A 1 11.57 -1.09 -2.22
N PRO A 2 11.20 -1.91 -3.23
CA PRO A 2 11.97 -2.00 -4.45
C PRO A 2 11.97 -0.66 -5.18
N GLN A 3 13.17 -0.26 -5.61
CA GLN A 3 13.43 0.86 -6.49
C GLN A 3 13.94 0.29 -7.81
N GLU A 4 14.30 1.10 -8.77
CA GLU A 4 14.85 0.64 -10.06
C GLU A 4 15.88 -0.48 -9.87
N LEU A 5 15.51 -1.70 -10.27
CA LEU A 5 16.36 -2.87 -10.25
C LEU A 5 16.88 -3.14 -11.66
N SER A 6 18.13 -3.61 -11.79
CA SER A 6 18.65 -4.00 -13.10
C SER A 6 17.95 -5.26 -13.63
N ASP A 7 17.94 -5.43 -14.94
CA ASP A 7 17.34 -6.59 -15.61
C ASP A 7 17.92 -7.92 -15.07
N GLU A 8 19.21 -7.95 -14.74
CA GLU A 8 19.85 -9.14 -14.16
C GLU A 8 19.28 -9.49 -12.79
N VAL A 9 18.98 -8.47 -11.96
CA VAL A 9 18.40 -8.65 -10.63
C VAL A 9 16.94 -9.09 -10.74
N LEU A 10 16.15 -8.43 -11.62
CA LEU A 10 14.77 -8.82 -11.91
C LEU A 10 14.70 -10.27 -12.39
N TYR A 11 15.55 -10.65 -13.34
CA TYR A 11 15.65 -12.02 -13.84
C TYR A 11 16.03 -13.02 -12.74
N ALA A 12 16.98 -12.66 -11.86
CA ALA A 12 17.39 -13.55 -10.76
C ALA A 12 16.26 -13.79 -9.76
N ILE A 13 15.47 -12.76 -9.44
CA ILE A 13 14.28 -12.86 -8.58
C ILE A 13 13.22 -13.76 -9.24
N ASP A 14 12.89 -13.49 -10.50
CA ASP A 14 11.94 -14.30 -11.27
C ASP A 14 12.36 -15.78 -11.27
N GLN A 15 13.60 -16.08 -11.62
CA GLN A 15 14.12 -17.44 -11.66
C GLN A 15 14.14 -18.12 -10.31
N HIS A 16 14.30 -17.36 -9.20
CA HIS A 16 14.18 -17.91 -7.86
C HIS A 16 12.74 -18.38 -7.59
N VAL A 17 11.76 -17.54 -7.90
CA VAL A 17 10.34 -17.84 -7.70
C VAL A 17 9.90 -18.99 -8.63
N MET A 18 10.28 -18.95 -9.91
CA MET A 18 9.95 -20.01 -10.90
C MET A 18 10.53 -21.38 -10.54
N LYS A 19 11.58 -21.44 -9.74
CA LYS A 19 12.16 -22.70 -9.21
C LYS A 19 11.51 -23.15 -7.90
N GLY A 20 10.40 -22.51 -7.47
CA GLY A 20 9.71 -22.82 -6.23
C GLY A 20 10.28 -22.12 -4.99
N GLY A 21 11.12 -21.10 -5.19
CA GLY A 21 11.58 -20.23 -4.12
C GLY A 21 10.44 -19.34 -3.59
N GLN A 22 10.56 -18.91 -2.35
CA GLN A 22 9.61 -18.01 -1.72
C GLN A 22 10.17 -16.59 -1.68
N ALA A 23 9.30 -15.61 -1.92
CA ALA A 23 9.64 -14.20 -1.83
C ALA A 23 8.55 -13.45 -1.03
N ILE A 24 8.97 -12.45 -0.27
CA ILE A 24 8.07 -11.46 0.35
C ILE A 24 8.44 -10.11 -0.24
N VAL A 25 7.46 -9.43 -0.80
CA VAL A 25 7.65 -8.13 -1.44
C VAL A 25 6.80 -7.10 -0.72
N PHE A 26 7.41 -5.98 -0.31
CA PHE A 26 6.73 -4.84 0.26
C PHE A 26 6.64 -3.75 -0.79
N LEU A 27 5.42 -3.42 -1.19
CA LEU A 27 5.11 -2.37 -2.15
C LEU A 27 4.41 -1.23 -1.42
N ASP A 28 4.73 0.00 -1.83
CA ASP A 28 4.17 1.20 -1.23
C ASP A 28 4.16 2.32 -2.28
N PRO A 29 2.98 2.87 -2.63
CA PRO A 29 2.88 3.97 -3.60
C PRO A 29 3.51 5.27 -3.07
N ASN A 30 3.60 5.42 -1.74
CA ASN A 30 4.20 6.57 -1.08
C ASN A 30 5.01 6.12 0.13
N ALA A 31 6.25 5.69 -0.11
CA ALA A 31 7.11 5.12 0.91
C ALA A 31 7.64 6.18 1.88
N ASP A 32 6.86 6.54 2.89
CA ASP A 32 7.21 7.52 3.95
C ASP A 32 8.53 7.20 4.67
N SER A 33 8.93 5.92 4.66
CA SER A 33 10.21 5.48 5.23
C SER A 33 11.42 5.87 4.38
N LEU A 34 11.22 6.18 3.10
CA LEU A 34 12.27 6.66 2.22
C LEU A 34 12.48 8.15 2.45
N VAL A 35 13.68 8.49 2.88
CA VAL A 35 14.05 9.88 3.14
C VAL A 35 15.24 10.28 2.28
N THR A 36 15.20 11.48 1.76
CA THR A 36 16.33 12.11 1.06
C THR A 36 16.81 13.33 1.84
N ARG A 37 17.97 13.84 1.46
CA ARG A 37 18.53 15.03 2.11
C ARG A 37 18.29 16.27 1.25
N SER A 38 17.59 17.24 1.81
CA SER A 38 17.40 18.53 1.15
C SER A 38 18.74 19.26 0.96
N PRO A 39 18.83 20.24 0.06
CA PRO A 39 20.03 21.09 -0.10
C PRO A 39 20.46 21.80 1.19
N GLN A 40 19.52 22.01 2.12
CA GLN A 40 19.76 22.59 3.45
C GLN A 40 20.16 21.56 4.50
N GLY A 41 20.28 20.28 4.11
CA GLY A 41 20.71 19.19 4.99
C GLY A 41 19.60 18.55 5.84
N ALA A 42 18.35 19.00 5.72
CA ALA A 42 17.22 18.38 6.40
C ALA A 42 16.85 17.04 5.74
N MET A 43 16.42 16.06 6.54
CA MET A 43 15.83 14.83 6.03
C MET A 43 14.37 15.10 5.64
N ILE A 44 14.03 14.83 4.42
CA ILE A 44 12.67 14.97 3.87
C ILE A 44 12.21 13.67 3.22
N PRO A 45 10.91 13.36 3.21
CA PRO A 45 10.39 12.21 2.47
C PRO A 45 10.85 12.26 1.00
N ALA A 46 11.20 11.12 0.45
CA ALA A 46 11.68 11.04 -0.93
C ALA A 46 10.55 11.16 -1.96
N GLY A 47 9.29 10.97 -1.52
CA GLY A 47 8.11 11.01 -2.40
C GLY A 47 8.17 9.95 -3.50
N MET A 48 8.76 8.79 -3.20
CA MET A 48 8.97 7.73 -4.18
C MET A 48 8.16 6.49 -3.81
N GLY A 49 7.37 6.02 -4.75
CA GLY A 49 6.70 4.72 -4.68
C GLY A 49 7.65 3.54 -4.96
N SER A 50 7.16 2.34 -4.74
CA SER A 50 7.85 1.10 -5.12
C SER A 50 7.73 0.87 -6.62
N ASP A 51 8.82 0.43 -7.25
CA ASP A 51 8.86 0.04 -8.66
C ASP A 51 9.20 -1.45 -8.77
N LEU A 52 8.22 -2.24 -9.20
CA LEU A 52 8.39 -3.67 -9.51
C LEU A 52 7.44 -4.12 -10.63
N GLU A 53 6.96 -3.19 -11.45
CA GLU A 53 5.93 -3.42 -12.46
C GLU A 53 6.25 -4.61 -13.36
N VAL A 54 7.50 -4.73 -13.82
CA VAL A 54 7.95 -5.79 -14.74
C VAL A 54 7.70 -7.18 -14.16
N LEU A 55 8.05 -7.41 -12.89
CA LEU A 55 7.84 -8.72 -12.25
C LEU A 55 6.37 -8.95 -11.91
N LEU A 56 5.68 -7.95 -11.37
CA LEU A 56 4.28 -8.06 -11.01
C LEU A 56 3.42 -8.41 -12.23
N SER A 57 3.60 -7.68 -13.34
CA SER A 57 2.92 -7.99 -14.61
C SER A 57 3.21 -9.40 -15.11
N ALA A 58 4.47 -9.85 -15.04
CA ALA A 58 4.85 -11.21 -15.45
C ALA A 58 4.19 -12.28 -14.55
N TRP A 59 3.97 -11.98 -13.28
CA TRP A 59 3.32 -12.87 -12.32
C TRP A 59 1.78 -12.73 -12.31
N GLY A 60 1.22 -11.85 -13.14
CA GLY A 60 -0.22 -11.65 -13.27
C GLY A 60 -0.82 -10.84 -12.11
N VAL A 61 -0.06 -9.93 -11.55
CA VAL A 61 -0.50 -9.01 -10.50
C VAL A 61 -0.49 -7.58 -11.02
N GLU A 62 -1.57 -6.86 -10.81
CA GLU A 62 -1.66 -5.42 -11.07
C GLU A 62 -1.41 -4.65 -9.78
N TYR A 63 -0.63 -3.59 -9.90
CA TYR A 63 -0.33 -2.63 -8.85
C TYR A 63 -0.34 -1.22 -9.43
N GLN A 64 -1.08 -0.31 -8.79
CA GLN A 64 -1.15 1.09 -9.18
C GLN A 64 -0.24 1.90 -8.26
N ASP A 65 0.93 2.27 -8.75
CA ASP A 65 1.98 2.95 -7.99
C ASP A 65 1.64 4.42 -7.66
N ASP A 66 0.65 4.99 -8.36
CA ASP A 66 0.14 6.34 -8.16
C ASP A 66 -1.13 6.41 -7.28
N LYS A 67 -1.62 5.28 -6.77
CA LYS A 67 -2.87 5.21 -6.00
C LYS A 67 -2.63 4.68 -4.58
N VAL A 68 -3.33 5.29 -3.64
CA VAL A 68 -3.38 4.93 -2.23
C VAL A 68 -4.81 4.55 -1.85
N LEU A 69 -4.96 3.51 -1.07
CA LEU A 69 -6.22 3.14 -0.45
C LEU A 69 -6.63 4.21 0.57
N ALA A 70 -7.81 4.76 0.39
CA ALA A 70 -8.51 5.57 1.37
C ALA A 70 -9.72 4.79 1.89
N ASP A 71 -9.82 4.61 3.20
CA ASP A 71 -10.89 3.85 3.85
C ASP A 71 -11.44 4.65 5.03
N ASN A 72 -12.73 4.98 4.98
CA ASN A 72 -13.36 5.81 5.99
C ASN A 72 -13.74 5.02 7.24
N GLU A 73 -14.12 3.76 7.09
CA GLU A 73 -14.48 2.89 8.22
C GLU A 73 -13.25 2.50 9.05
N LEU A 74 -12.13 2.20 8.36
CA LEU A 74 -10.89 1.73 8.98
C LEU A 74 -9.88 2.84 9.26
N ALA A 75 -10.25 4.13 9.04
CA ALA A 75 -9.39 5.28 9.21
C ALA A 75 -8.84 5.40 10.64
N LEU A 76 -7.53 5.41 10.78
CA LEU A 76 -6.86 5.66 12.06
C LEU A 76 -6.95 7.15 12.45
N ARG A 77 -7.12 7.38 13.72
CA ARG A 77 -7.05 8.75 14.27
C ARG A 77 -5.60 9.11 14.57
N VAL A 78 -5.06 10.01 13.77
CA VAL A 78 -3.66 10.43 13.86
C VAL A 78 -3.54 11.87 14.33
N ARG A 79 -2.39 12.22 14.89
CA ARG A 79 -2.04 13.57 15.28
C ARG A 79 -0.90 14.07 14.40
N MET A 80 -1.19 14.98 13.48
CA MET A 80 -0.23 15.52 12.52
C MET A 80 0.72 16.56 13.12
N SER A 81 0.39 17.14 14.28
CA SER A 81 1.28 18.07 14.99
C SER A 81 1.23 17.84 16.49
N GLN A 82 2.28 18.27 17.22
CA GLN A 82 2.39 18.06 18.67
C GLN A 82 1.19 18.62 19.47
N ASN A 83 0.62 19.74 19.01
CA ASN A 83 -0.51 20.40 19.67
C ASN A 83 -1.84 20.19 18.93
N GLY A 84 -1.85 19.40 17.85
CA GLY A 84 -3.03 19.09 17.07
C GLY A 84 -3.98 18.11 17.80
N ARG A 85 -5.26 18.17 17.44
CA ARG A 85 -6.23 17.16 17.90
C ARG A 85 -6.10 15.93 16.99
N PRO A 86 -6.21 14.70 17.56
CA PRO A 86 -6.30 13.49 16.73
C PRO A 86 -7.53 13.56 15.82
N MET A 87 -7.33 13.35 14.53
CA MET A 87 -8.41 13.31 13.54
C MET A 87 -8.24 12.09 12.62
N PRO A 88 -9.33 11.58 12.03
CA PRO A 88 -9.23 10.45 11.11
C PRO A 88 -8.37 10.81 9.91
N HIS A 89 -7.59 9.83 9.43
CA HIS A 89 -6.76 9.95 8.25
C HIS A 89 -7.10 8.79 7.29
N LEU A 90 -7.79 9.08 6.20
CA LEU A 90 -8.32 8.06 5.29
C LEU A 90 -7.25 7.16 4.69
N GLY A 91 -6.04 7.68 4.42
CA GLY A 91 -4.91 6.89 3.90
C GLY A 91 -4.07 6.18 4.97
N MET A 92 -4.44 6.29 6.26
CA MET A 92 -3.84 5.50 7.34
C MET A 92 -4.92 4.60 7.94
N VAL A 93 -4.83 3.31 7.68
CA VAL A 93 -5.88 2.36 8.03
C VAL A 93 -5.42 1.34 9.06
N GLY A 94 -6.28 1.06 10.02
CA GLY A 94 -6.09 0.01 11.01
C GLY A 94 -7.04 -1.14 10.71
N VAL A 95 -6.54 -2.16 10.04
CA VAL A 95 -7.35 -3.29 9.58
C VAL A 95 -7.45 -4.32 10.68
N PRO A 96 -8.65 -4.58 11.24
CA PRO A 96 -8.84 -5.58 12.26
C PRO A 96 -9.04 -6.98 11.63
N ARG A 97 -8.99 -7.98 12.49
CA ARG A 97 -9.00 -9.41 12.15
C ARG A 97 -10.12 -9.84 11.21
N GLU A 98 -11.31 -9.23 11.31
CA GLU A 98 -12.47 -9.58 10.48
C GLU A 98 -12.27 -9.34 8.97
N TYR A 99 -11.26 -8.53 8.60
CA TYR A 99 -10.87 -8.26 7.22
C TYR A 99 -9.69 -9.11 6.73
N PHE A 100 -9.25 -10.06 7.55
CA PHE A 100 -8.19 -11.01 7.20
C PHE A 100 -8.76 -12.35 6.78
N ASP A 101 -8.04 -13.04 5.90
CA ASP A 101 -8.24 -14.47 5.73
C ASP A 101 -7.81 -15.18 7.02
N GLN A 102 -8.75 -15.83 7.68
CA GLN A 102 -8.53 -16.49 8.97
C GLN A 102 -8.11 -17.97 8.82
N GLU A 103 -8.15 -18.50 7.62
CA GLU A 103 -7.71 -19.86 7.33
C GLU A 103 -6.24 -19.90 6.92
N ASP A 104 -5.69 -18.79 6.38
CA ASP A 104 -4.29 -18.70 5.99
C ASP A 104 -3.35 -18.57 7.19
N ILE A 105 -2.23 -19.30 7.14
CA ILE A 105 -1.26 -19.38 8.25
C ILE A 105 -0.58 -18.02 8.53
N ILE A 106 -0.50 -17.14 7.54
CA ILE A 106 0.15 -15.83 7.66
C ILE A 106 -0.73 -14.88 8.47
N THR A 107 -2.04 -14.86 8.18
CA THR A 107 -2.99 -13.88 8.72
C THR A 107 -3.85 -14.38 9.87
N SER A 108 -4.02 -15.70 10.02
CA SER A 108 -4.94 -16.31 11.00
C SER A 108 -4.68 -15.93 12.46
N ARG A 109 -3.44 -15.53 12.79
CA ARG A 109 -3.05 -15.15 14.17
C ARG A 109 -2.89 -13.63 14.37
N LEU A 110 -3.10 -12.84 13.34
CA LEU A 110 -3.05 -11.40 13.43
C LEU A 110 -4.37 -10.86 14.00
N GLU A 111 -4.27 -9.87 14.87
CA GLU A 111 -5.43 -9.19 15.46
C GLU A 111 -5.70 -7.87 14.76
N THR A 112 -4.65 -7.13 14.44
CA THR A 112 -4.74 -5.84 13.75
C THR A 112 -3.43 -5.59 12.99
N VAL A 113 -3.54 -5.02 11.79
CA VAL A 113 -2.40 -4.50 11.04
C VAL A 113 -2.69 -3.05 10.67
N ASN A 114 -1.71 -2.17 10.90
CA ASN A 114 -1.81 -0.78 10.52
C ASN A 114 -1.00 -0.55 9.24
N PHE A 115 -1.63 0.13 8.29
CA PHE A 115 -1.01 0.55 7.04
C PHE A 115 -1.01 2.08 6.97
N ALA A 116 0.07 2.62 6.43
CA ALA A 116 0.18 4.02 6.07
C ALA A 116 0.37 4.10 4.56
N SER A 117 -0.51 4.82 3.88
CA SER A 117 -0.45 5.05 2.43
C SER A 117 -0.36 3.75 1.59
N ALA A 118 -1.07 2.70 2.02
CA ALA A 118 -1.03 1.41 1.32
C ALA A 118 -1.57 1.51 -0.11
N GLY A 119 -0.91 0.84 -1.03
CA GLY A 119 -1.44 0.57 -2.37
C GLY A 119 -2.40 -0.62 -2.37
N VAL A 120 -2.91 -0.93 -3.54
CA VAL A 120 -3.87 -2.01 -3.78
C VAL A 120 -3.32 -2.95 -4.84
N LEU A 121 -3.55 -4.23 -4.64
CA LEU A 121 -3.19 -5.28 -5.58
C LEU A 121 -4.44 -5.89 -6.20
N SER A 122 -4.36 -6.27 -7.45
CA SER A 122 -5.39 -7.05 -8.12
C SER A 122 -4.79 -8.09 -9.06
N GLN A 123 -5.59 -9.09 -9.42
CA GLN A 123 -5.15 -10.06 -10.42
C GLN A 123 -5.35 -9.49 -11.82
N SER A 124 -4.33 -9.61 -12.67
CA SER A 124 -4.41 -9.18 -14.06
C SER A 124 -5.35 -10.07 -14.86
N ASP A 125 -6.03 -9.49 -15.85
CA ASP A 125 -6.87 -10.23 -16.78
C ASP A 125 -6.07 -11.29 -17.53
N GLY A 126 -6.57 -12.53 -17.50
CA GLY A 126 -5.92 -13.65 -18.17
C GLY A 126 -4.69 -14.21 -17.47
N ALA A 127 -4.40 -13.80 -16.24
CA ALA A 127 -3.32 -14.37 -15.43
C ALA A 127 -3.51 -15.89 -15.24
N THR A 128 -2.40 -16.63 -15.29
CA THR A 128 -2.38 -18.09 -15.06
C THR A 128 -1.95 -18.46 -13.64
N THR A 129 -1.54 -17.47 -12.85
CA THR A 129 -1.17 -17.60 -11.44
C THR A 129 -2.40 -17.53 -10.56
N THR A 130 -2.30 -18.08 -9.35
CA THR A 130 -3.34 -17.93 -8.33
C THR A 130 -3.06 -16.67 -7.51
N PHE A 131 -4.07 -15.82 -7.36
CA PHE A 131 -4.06 -14.64 -6.51
C PHE A 131 -5.00 -14.86 -5.33
N GLU A 132 -4.47 -14.88 -4.12
CA GLU A 132 -5.24 -15.10 -2.89
C GLU A 132 -5.15 -13.86 -2.00
N PRO A 133 -6.24 -13.10 -1.87
CA PRO A 133 -6.30 -11.93 -1.01
C PRO A 133 -6.30 -12.32 0.47
N LEU A 134 -5.28 -11.92 1.20
CA LEU A 134 -5.16 -12.23 2.63
C LEU A 134 -5.69 -11.12 3.54
N ILE A 135 -5.67 -9.87 3.06
CA ILE A 135 -6.15 -8.68 3.79
C ILE A 135 -6.99 -7.85 2.83
N ARG A 136 -8.11 -7.33 3.33
CA ARG A 136 -9.03 -6.51 2.53
C ARG A 136 -9.37 -5.20 3.24
N SER A 137 -9.74 -4.18 2.48
CA SER A 137 -10.36 -2.97 2.99
C SER A 137 -11.82 -3.20 3.40
N SER A 138 -12.42 -2.18 4.01
CA SER A 138 -13.88 -2.11 4.11
C SER A 138 -14.52 -1.82 2.75
N TYR A 139 -15.86 -1.82 2.71
CA TYR A 139 -16.62 -1.37 1.52
C TYR A 139 -16.77 0.16 1.45
N ASP A 140 -16.45 0.88 2.54
CA ASP A 140 -16.45 2.34 2.56
C ASP A 140 -15.06 2.88 2.22
N ALA A 141 -14.58 2.48 1.04
CA ALA A 141 -13.23 2.75 0.56
C ALA A 141 -13.22 3.25 -0.88
N MET A 142 -12.12 3.87 -1.28
CA MET A 142 -11.80 4.28 -2.64
C MET A 142 -10.30 4.33 -2.87
N LEU A 143 -9.89 4.42 -4.13
CA LEU A 143 -8.52 4.76 -4.49
C LEU A 143 -8.38 6.27 -4.69
N MET A 144 -7.38 6.86 -4.04
CA MET A 144 -6.99 8.27 -4.19
C MET A 144 -5.61 8.39 -4.83
N ASP A 145 -5.35 9.52 -5.47
CA ASP A 145 -4.00 9.81 -5.97
C ASP A 145 -3.00 9.89 -4.80
N ALA A 146 -1.88 9.19 -4.91
CA ALA A 146 -0.83 9.18 -3.88
C ALA A 146 -0.32 10.60 -3.59
N ALA A 147 -0.30 11.48 -4.58
CA ALA A 147 0.08 12.89 -4.43
C ALA A 147 -0.79 13.66 -3.42
N LEU A 148 -2.04 13.23 -3.15
CA LEU A 148 -2.91 13.86 -2.16
C LEU A 148 -2.47 13.56 -0.73
N VAL A 149 -1.82 12.43 -0.49
CA VAL A 149 -1.33 12.03 0.84
C VAL A 149 0.13 12.39 1.06
N GLU A 150 0.86 12.61 -0.03
CA GLU A 150 2.27 13.03 0.03
C GLU A 150 2.40 14.41 0.69
N ASN A 151 3.30 14.51 1.69
CA ASN A 151 3.58 15.76 2.41
C ASN A 151 2.35 16.44 3.03
N MET A 152 1.28 15.70 3.29
CA MET A 152 0.05 16.22 3.87
C MET A 152 0.25 16.74 5.29
N THR A 153 -0.31 17.91 5.56
CA THR A 153 -0.31 18.52 6.90
C THR A 153 -1.69 18.53 7.56
N ASP A 154 -2.75 18.46 6.78
CA ASP A 154 -4.14 18.45 7.22
C ASP A 154 -4.92 17.32 6.53
N PRO A 155 -5.20 16.20 7.24
CA PRO A 155 -5.94 15.08 6.67
C PRO A 155 -7.42 15.37 6.39
N SER A 156 -7.98 16.51 6.80
CA SER A 156 -9.37 16.87 6.49
C SER A 156 -9.60 17.05 4.99
N ILE A 157 -8.56 17.42 4.24
CA ILE A 157 -8.63 17.59 2.77
C ILE A 157 -9.03 16.29 2.07
N LEU A 158 -8.65 15.13 2.62
CA LEU A 158 -9.01 13.83 2.03
C LEU A 158 -10.52 13.58 2.03
N PHE A 159 -11.26 14.16 3.01
CA PHE A 159 -12.70 13.99 3.08
C PHE A 159 -13.45 14.78 2.01
N ASP A 160 -12.87 15.87 1.51
CA ASP A 160 -13.47 16.67 0.45
C ASP A 160 -13.46 15.91 -0.90
N GLU A 161 -12.45 15.05 -1.09
CA GLU A 161 -12.29 14.24 -2.29
C GLU A 161 -12.86 12.82 -2.15
N PHE A 162 -13.23 12.41 -0.91
CA PHE A 162 -13.66 11.05 -0.65
C PHE A 162 -15.06 10.77 -1.18
N GLN A 163 -15.16 9.73 -2.01
CA GLN A 163 -16.42 9.18 -2.49
C GLN A 163 -16.35 7.66 -2.45
N SER A 164 -16.99 7.07 -1.44
CA SER A 164 -17.04 5.61 -1.31
C SER A 164 -17.49 4.93 -2.60
N GLN A 165 -16.73 3.95 -3.04
CA GLN A 165 -17.03 3.19 -4.26
C GLN A 165 -17.85 1.93 -3.99
N GLY A 166 -18.12 1.61 -2.72
CA GLY A 166 -18.86 0.40 -2.33
C GLY A 166 -18.12 -0.90 -2.70
N THR A 167 -16.80 -0.83 -2.85
CA THR A 167 -15.94 -1.93 -3.27
C THR A 167 -14.84 -2.16 -2.22
N SER A 168 -14.61 -3.42 -1.86
CA SER A 168 -13.49 -3.80 -1.02
C SER A 168 -12.25 -4.05 -1.88
N TYR A 169 -11.12 -3.54 -1.45
CA TYR A 169 -9.82 -3.64 -2.10
C TYR A 169 -8.88 -4.60 -1.36
N VAL A 170 -7.87 -5.09 -2.05
CA VAL A 170 -6.87 -6.04 -1.54
C VAL A 170 -5.49 -5.42 -1.52
#